data_c62df40254607242be0ed5d3274df433
#
_entry.id   c62df40254607242be0ed5d3274df433
#
_cell.length_a   1.000
_cell.length_b   1.000
_cell.length_c   1.000
_cell.angle_alpha   90.00
_cell.angle_beta   90.00
_cell.angle_gamma   90.00
#
_symmetry.space_group_name_H-M   'P 1'
#
loop_
_entity.id
_entity.type
_entity.pdbx_description
1 polymer ?
#
loop_
_entity_poly.entity_id
_entity_poly.type
_entity_poly.pdbx_seq_one_letter_code
_entity_poly.pdbx_strand_id
1 'polypeptide(L)'
;LIYDIRHVTSYSYGSQVSFARCSLRLKPLSDASQKLISHSIEIKPRPATRATRVDFFGIPTESIVIETPHKVLRIDSRSRVEVNRIPPARDSGSTAWERVGEAALDCASLGADAPVGYVFPSSLAPVQRAVTRYAAESFPPARGVLAGAADLMRRIRREFKYDPKATVISTPLAEVFEKRHGVCQDFAHVMIAGLRGLGLPAAYVSGYLRTYPPAGQPRLQGADATHAWVSVWCGNESGWVGFDPTNDLLIGNDHIVLAVGRDFSDVSPVDGVIVGSRRQKLSVAVDVIPVE
;
A
#
# COMPACT_ATOMS: atom_id res chain seq x y z
N LEU A 1 19.03 6.77 -4.41
CA LEU A 1 19.09 6.94 -2.97
C LEU A 1 19.08 5.59 -2.26
N ILE A 2 19.87 5.44 -1.21
CA ILE A 2 19.90 4.23 -0.38
C ILE A 2 19.29 4.57 0.97
N TYR A 3 18.47 3.65 1.50
CA TYR A 3 17.79 3.79 2.78
C TYR A 3 18.06 2.60 3.70
N ASP A 4 18.34 2.89 4.96
CA ASP A 4 18.19 1.93 6.06
C ASP A 4 16.79 2.06 6.64
N ILE A 5 16.05 0.96 6.63
CA ILE A 5 14.66 0.91 7.05
C ILE A 5 14.56 -0.01 8.27
N ARG A 6 13.87 0.46 9.30
CA ARG A 6 13.49 -0.37 10.44
C ARG A 6 12.00 -0.27 10.66
N HIS A 7 11.32 -1.40 10.70
CA HIS A 7 9.90 -1.50 11.00
C HIS A 7 9.70 -2.43 12.21
N VAL A 8 9.16 -1.88 13.27
CA VAL A 8 8.85 -2.63 14.49
C VAL A 8 7.35 -2.70 14.69
N THR A 9 6.81 -3.92 14.68
CA THR A 9 5.42 -4.20 15.05
C THR A 9 5.40 -4.90 16.40
N SER A 10 4.61 -4.39 17.34
CA SER A 10 4.46 -4.97 18.67
C SER A 10 2.98 -5.14 19.01
N TYR A 11 2.61 -6.35 19.39
CA TYR A 11 1.30 -6.69 19.93
C TYR A 11 1.44 -6.94 21.42
N SER A 12 0.62 -6.24 22.23
CA SER A 12 0.48 -6.49 23.66
C SER A 12 -0.91 -7.06 23.92
N TYR A 13 -0.97 -8.26 24.49
CA TYR A 13 -2.20 -9.01 24.69
C TYR A 13 -2.72 -8.86 26.12
N GLY A 14 -4.03 -8.73 26.26
CA GLY A 14 -4.68 -8.60 27.58
C GLY A 14 -4.61 -9.86 28.43
N SER A 15 -4.52 -11.05 27.81
CA SER A 15 -4.27 -12.35 28.43
C SER A 15 -3.19 -13.10 27.69
N GLN A 16 -2.71 -14.19 28.25
CA GLN A 16 -1.68 -15.02 27.64
C GLN A 16 -2.20 -15.66 26.35
N VAL A 17 -1.43 -15.53 25.27
CA VAL A 17 -1.63 -16.21 24.00
C VAL A 17 -0.84 -17.51 24.03
N SER A 18 -1.52 -18.62 23.82
CA SER A 18 -0.88 -19.96 23.79
C SER A 18 -0.44 -20.40 22.42
N PHE A 19 -1.03 -19.81 21.36
CA PHE A 19 -0.73 -20.11 19.97
C PHE A 19 -0.92 -18.87 19.11
N ALA A 20 0.01 -18.63 18.17
CA ALA A 20 -0.13 -17.62 17.13
C ALA A 20 0.38 -18.15 15.79
N ARG A 21 -0.37 -17.92 14.73
CA ARG A 21 0.07 -18.15 13.36
C ARG A 21 -0.09 -16.84 12.59
N CYS A 22 1.02 -16.31 12.06
CA CYS A 22 1.03 -15.06 11.34
C CYS A 22 1.67 -15.20 9.97
N SER A 23 1.23 -14.34 9.05
CA SER A 23 1.84 -14.09 7.74
C SER A 23 2.45 -12.70 7.76
N LEU A 24 3.71 -12.59 7.40
CA LEU A 24 4.49 -11.34 7.41
C LEU A 24 4.85 -10.97 5.97
N ARG A 25 4.50 -9.73 5.55
CA ARG A 25 4.85 -9.13 4.26
C ARG A 25 5.67 -7.88 4.52
N LEU A 26 6.86 -8.08 5.11
CA LEU A 26 7.74 -7.01 5.59
C LEU A 26 9.05 -6.91 4.80
N LYS A 27 9.23 -7.79 3.81
CA LYS A 27 10.40 -7.76 2.92
C LYS A 27 10.11 -6.88 1.72
N PRO A 28 10.85 -5.75 1.54
CA PRO A 28 10.67 -4.88 0.38
C PRO A 28 10.84 -5.63 -0.94
N LEU A 29 10.02 -5.27 -1.93
CA LEU A 29 10.13 -5.82 -3.29
C LEU A 29 11.39 -5.29 -3.99
N SER A 30 11.83 -6.00 -5.03
CA SER A 30 12.80 -5.50 -5.99
C SER A 30 12.17 -5.46 -7.38
N ASP A 31 12.34 -4.33 -8.06
CA ASP A 31 11.91 -4.08 -9.43
C ASP A 31 12.97 -3.24 -10.18
N ALA A 32 12.64 -2.72 -11.35
CA ALA A 32 13.56 -1.90 -12.15
C ALA A 32 13.95 -0.58 -11.45
N SER A 33 13.15 -0.10 -10.49
CA SER A 33 13.32 1.19 -9.81
C SER A 33 13.70 1.07 -8.34
N GLN A 34 13.63 -0.14 -7.78
CA GLN A 34 13.91 -0.43 -6.38
C GLN A 34 14.67 -1.74 -6.23
N LYS A 35 15.79 -1.72 -5.51
CA LYS A 35 16.63 -2.90 -5.26
C LYS A 35 16.78 -3.15 -3.78
N LEU A 36 16.38 -4.32 -3.32
CA LEU A 36 16.65 -4.80 -1.95
C LEU A 36 18.11 -5.23 -1.85
N ILE A 37 18.89 -4.56 -0.99
CA ILE A 37 20.31 -4.88 -0.73
C ILE A 37 20.43 -5.91 0.38
N SER A 38 19.71 -5.71 1.49
CA SER A 38 19.69 -6.65 2.61
C SER A 38 18.37 -6.63 3.35
N HIS A 39 18.02 -7.76 4.01
CA HIS A 39 16.81 -7.87 4.81
C HIS A 39 16.98 -8.89 5.93
N SER A 40 16.45 -8.57 7.11
CA SER A 40 16.39 -9.47 8.25
C SER A 40 15.14 -9.20 9.10
N ILE A 41 14.61 -10.24 9.73
CA ILE A 41 13.50 -10.14 10.68
C ILE A 41 13.86 -10.89 11.97
N GLU A 42 13.80 -10.16 13.08
CA GLU A 42 13.86 -10.74 14.44
C GLU A 42 12.44 -10.81 15.03
N ILE A 43 12.08 -11.96 15.61
CA ILE A 43 10.75 -12.22 16.15
C ILE A 43 10.89 -12.72 17.59
N LYS A 44 10.17 -12.10 18.50
CA LYS A 44 10.10 -12.46 19.94
C LYS A 44 8.65 -12.61 20.40
N PRO A 45 8.26 -13.78 20.97
CA PRO A 45 9.11 -14.98 21.19
C PRO A 45 9.52 -15.64 19.89
N ARG A 46 10.58 -16.47 19.96
CA ARG A 46 11.11 -17.18 18.79
C ARG A 46 10.04 -18.12 18.23
N PRO A 47 9.75 -18.06 16.93
CA PRO A 47 8.81 -18.98 16.30
C PRO A 47 9.29 -20.44 16.36
N ALA A 48 8.35 -21.35 16.58
CA ALA A 48 8.59 -22.80 16.45
C ALA A 48 8.80 -23.19 14.98
N THR A 49 8.09 -22.50 14.06
CA THR A 49 8.21 -22.75 12.62
C THR A 49 8.31 -21.42 11.87
N ARG A 50 9.14 -21.39 10.81
CA ARG A 50 9.25 -20.31 9.84
C ARG A 50 9.30 -20.91 8.44
N ALA A 51 8.49 -20.37 7.52
CA ALA A 51 8.49 -20.79 6.12
C ALA A 51 8.27 -19.55 5.24
N THR A 52 9.06 -19.42 4.18
CA THR A 52 8.94 -18.33 3.21
C THR A 52 8.33 -18.88 1.92
N ARG A 53 7.41 -18.11 1.35
CA ARG A 53 6.82 -18.37 0.03
C ARG A 53 6.69 -17.05 -0.73
N VAL A 54 6.53 -17.14 -2.02
CA VAL A 54 6.06 -16.01 -2.85
C VAL A 54 4.59 -16.29 -3.16
N ASP A 55 3.73 -15.32 -2.94
CA ASP A 55 2.30 -15.44 -3.23
C ASP A 55 1.99 -15.12 -4.70
N PHE A 56 0.69 -15.13 -5.06
CA PHE A 56 0.25 -14.85 -6.43
C PHE A 56 0.68 -13.46 -6.91
N PHE A 57 0.75 -12.47 -6.03
CA PHE A 57 1.15 -11.10 -6.38
C PHE A 57 2.68 -10.89 -6.43
N GLY A 58 3.46 -11.96 -6.30
CA GLY A 58 4.91 -11.87 -6.25
C GLY A 58 5.45 -11.39 -4.90
N ILE A 59 4.61 -11.31 -3.85
CA ILE A 59 4.99 -10.80 -2.54
C ILE A 59 5.71 -11.88 -1.73
N PRO A 60 6.96 -11.65 -1.29
CA PRO A 60 7.64 -12.54 -0.36
C PRO A 60 6.92 -12.54 1.00
N THR A 61 6.26 -13.65 1.29
CA THR A 61 5.46 -13.82 2.51
C THR A 61 6.14 -14.83 3.43
N GLU A 62 6.42 -14.44 4.66
CA GLU A 62 6.93 -15.34 5.70
C GLU A 62 5.80 -15.79 6.63
N SER A 63 5.55 -17.09 6.70
CA SER A 63 4.60 -17.68 7.64
C SER A 63 5.35 -18.13 8.89
N ILE A 64 4.85 -17.73 10.05
CA ILE A 64 5.42 -18.10 11.36
C ILE A 64 4.36 -18.74 12.24
N VAL A 65 4.83 -19.69 13.10
CA VAL A 65 4.02 -20.31 14.16
C VAL A 65 4.74 -20.12 15.49
N ILE A 66 4.04 -19.61 16.49
CA ILE A 66 4.53 -19.41 17.85
C ILE A 66 3.66 -20.24 18.79
N GLU A 67 4.30 -21.20 19.47
CA GLU A 67 3.67 -22.11 20.43
C GLU A 67 4.08 -21.79 21.88
N THR A 68 5.09 -20.93 22.05
CA THR A 68 5.50 -20.43 23.37
C THR A 68 4.43 -19.51 23.93
N PRO A 69 3.85 -19.77 25.11
CA PRO A 69 2.90 -18.87 25.73
C PRO A 69 3.50 -17.48 26.00
N HIS A 70 2.79 -16.41 25.55
CA HIS A 70 3.32 -15.05 25.61
C HIS A 70 2.20 -14.00 25.79
N LYS A 71 2.58 -12.83 26.29
CA LYS A 71 1.73 -11.64 26.35
C LYS A 71 2.18 -10.52 25.41
N VAL A 72 3.34 -10.67 24.80
CA VAL A 72 3.89 -9.70 23.84
C VAL A 72 4.44 -10.46 22.65
N LEU A 73 4.05 -10.06 21.44
CA LEU A 73 4.69 -10.45 20.19
C LEU A 73 5.38 -9.23 19.60
N ARG A 74 6.68 -9.30 19.37
CA ARG A 74 7.47 -8.25 18.74
C ARG A 74 8.11 -8.77 17.46
N ILE A 75 7.95 -8.04 16.39
CA ILE A 75 8.51 -8.28 15.06
C ILE A 75 9.35 -7.04 14.71
N ASP A 76 10.67 -7.19 14.53
CA ASP A 76 11.62 -6.12 14.21
C ASP A 76 12.24 -6.47 12.84
N SER A 77 11.75 -5.81 11.80
CA SER A 77 12.22 -5.95 10.42
C SER A 77 13.24 -4.86 10.10
N ARG A 78 14.36 -5.23 9.47
CA ARG A 78 15.39 -4.31 9.03
C ARG A 78 15.73 -4.60 7.57
N SER A 79 15.80 -3.55 6.77
CA SER A 79 16.11 -3.64 5.34
C SER A 79 17.01 -2.51 4.91
N ARG A 80 17.88 -2.77 3.93
CA ARG A 80 18.57 -1.74 3.17
C ARG A 80 18.10 -1.82 1.74
N VAL A 81 17.65 -0.67 1.21
CA VAL A 81 16.99 -0.58 -0.10
C VAL A 81 17.60 0.58 -0.88
N GLU A 82 17.93 0.34 -2.14
CA GLU A 82 18.25 1.38 -3.11
C GLU A 82 17.00 1.71 -3.93
N VAL A 83 16.68 2.99 -4.05
CA VAL A 83 15.57 3.49 -4.87
C VAL A 83 16.10 4.46 -5.91
N ASN A 84 15.78 4.21 -7.18
CA ASN A 84 16.13 5.04 -8.32
C ASN A 84 14.90 5.17 -9.24
N ARG A 85 13.91 5.94 -8.80
CA ARG A 85 12.63 6.11 -9.48
C ARG A 85 12.54 7.49 -10.11
N ILE A 86 12.27 7.51 -11.41
CA ILE A 86 12.00 8.72 -12.16
C ILE A 86 10.50 8.75 -12.45
N PRO A 87 9.73 9.60 -11.78
CA PRO A 87 8.31 9.71 -12.08
C PRO A 87 8.11 10.29 -13.50
N PRO A 88 7.06 9.87 -14.22
CA PRO A 88 6.73 10.47 -15.51
C PRO A 88 6.34 11.94 -15.31
N ALA A 89 6.57 12.76 -16.36
CA ALA A 89 6.07 14.13 -16.34
C ALA A 89 4.53 14.14 -16.29
N ARG A 90 3.96 14.96 -15.41
CA ARG A 90 2.49 15.04 -15.19
C ARG A 90 1.71 15.42 -16.46
N ASP A 91 2.34 16.17 -17.36
CA ASP A 91 1.75 16.68 -18.60
C ASP A 91 2.20 15.94 -19.85
N SER A 92 2.90 14.79 -19.72
CA SER A 92 3.24 13.97 -20.87
C SER A 92 1.96 13.46 -21.53
N GLY A 93 1.86 13.64 -22.83
CA GLY A 93 0.76 13.07 -23.62
C GLY A 93 0.63 11.59 -23.31
N SER A 94 -0.49 11.17 -22.77
CA SER A 94 -0.74 9.77 -22.43
C SER A 94 -1.94 9.25 -23.20
N THR A 95 -2.00 7.93 -23.37
CA THR A 95 -3.13 7.25 -24.03
C THR A 95 -4.45 7.70 -23.42
N ALA A 96 -5.48 7.92 -24.26
CA ALA A 96 -6.84 8.21 -23.81
C ALA A 96 -7.34 7.09 -22.89
N TRP A 97 -7.98 7.47 -21.78
CA TRP A 97 -8.33 6.54 -20.70
C TRP A 97 -9.25 5.40 -21.16
N GLU A 98 -10.13 5.63 -22.14
CA GLU A 98 -11.03 4.61 -22.70
C GLU A 98 -10.23 3.49 -23.35
N ARG A 99 -9.19 3.84 -24.13
CA ARG A 99 -8.31 2.86 -24.77
C ARG A 99 -7.46 2.07 -23.77
N VAL A 100 -7.13 2.68 -22.63
CA VAL A 100 -6.41 1.98 -21.56
C VAL A 100 -7.28 0.88 -20.95
N GLY A 101 -8.56 1.16 -20.68
CA GLY A 101 -9.51 0.17 -20.18
C GLY A 101 -9.69 -1.00 -21.14
N GLU A 102 -9.86 -0.73 -22.45
CA GLU A 102 -9.96 -1.74 -23.49
C GLU A 102 -8.69 -2.62 -23.56
N ALA A 103 -7.52 -2.00 -23.65
CA ALA A 103 -6.24 -2.71 -23.74
C ALA A 103 -5.94 -3.56 -22.49
N ALA A 104 -6.44 -3.16 -21.32
CA ALA A 104 -6.29 -3.93 -20.10
C ALA A 104 -7.10 -5.24 -20.13
N LEU A 105 -8.30 -5.21 -20.71
CA LEU A 105 -9.15 -6.40 -20.88
C LEU A 105 -8.63 -7.34 -21.97
N ASP A 106 -7.96 -6.80 -22.98
CA ASP A 106 -7.34 -7.59 -24.08
C ASP A 106 -5.98 -8.19 -23.66
N CYS A 107 -5.53 -7.95 -22.44
CA CYS A 107 -4.26 -8.49 -21.94
C CYS A 107 -4.32 -10.01 -21.81
N ALA A 108 -3.52 -10.71 -22.58
CA ALA A 108 -3.45 -12.18 -22.57
C ALA A 108 -2.68 -12.74 -21.35
N SER A 109 -1.94 -11.90 -20.63
CA SER A 109 -1.19 -12.32 -19.43
C SER A 109 -2.13 -12.44 -18.23
N LEU A 110 -1.88 -13.45 -17.39
CA LEU A 110 -2.48 -13.62 -16.06
C LEU A 110 -1.40 -13.52 -14.96
N GLY A 111 -0.25 -12.96 -15.28
CA GLY A 111 0.83 -12.71 -14.29
C GLY A 111 0.40 -11.73 -13.20
N ALA A 112 1.21 -11.66 -12.15
CA ALA A 112 0.94 -10.79 -10.99
C ALA A 112 0.84 -9.29 -11.33
N ASP A 113 1.47 -8.87 -12.39
CA ASP A 113 1.51 -7.50 -12.93
C ASP A 113 0.53 -7.25 -14.08
N ALA A 114 -0.24 -8.29 -14.48
CA ALA A 114 -1.20 -8.17 -15.58
C ALA A 114 -2.33 -7.19 -15.23
N PRO A 115 -2.58 -6.15 -16.05
CA PRO A 115 -3.55 -5.10 -15.73
C PRO A 115 -4.98 -5.65 -15.55
N VAL A 116 -5.35 -6.70 -16.25
CA VAL A 116 -6.69 -7.33 -16.15
C VAL A 116 -7.00 -7.77 -14.72
N GLY A 117 -6.01 -8.20 -13.93
CA GLY A 117 -6.17 -8.60 -12.52
C GLY A 117 -6.61 -7.48 -11.59
N TYR A 118 -6.51 -6.22 -12.03
CA TYR A 118 -6.74 -5.04 -11.23
C TYR A 118 -7.90 -4.15 -11.72
N VAL A 119 -8.69 -4.63 -12.67
CA VAL A 119 -9.90 -3.93 -13.18
C VAL A 119 -11.13 -4.24 -12.32
N PHE A 120 -11.19 -5.41 -11.71
CA PHE A 120 -12.38 -5.90 -11.00
C PHE A 120 -12.43 -5.42 -9.55
N PRO A 121 -13.65 -5.35 -8.93
CA PRO A 121 -13.80 -5.00 -7.52
C PRO A 121 -13.10 -6.01 -6.61
N SER A 122 -12.74 -5.56 -5.41
CA SER A 122 -12.18 -6.38 -4.34
C SER A 122 -12.88 -6.09 -3.01
N SER A 123 -12.60 -6.87 -1.97
CA SER A 123 -13.34 -6.83 -0.71
C SER A 123 -13.36 -5.45 -0.05
N LEU A 124 -12.21 -4.74 -0.05
CA LEU A 124 -12.08 -3.41 0.57
C LEU A 124 -12.19 -2.26 -0.43
N ALA A 125 -12.15 -2.56 -1.73
CA ALA A 125 -12.36 -1.60 -2.80
C ALA A 125 -13.50 -2.04 -3.75
N PRO A 126 -14.74 -2.16 -3.25
CA PRO A 126 -15.90 -2.49 -4.07
C PRO A 126 -16.23 -1.32 -5.01
N VAL A 127 -16.67 -1.64 -6.23
CA VAL A 127 -17.18 -0.61 -7.15
C VAL A 127 -18.51 -0.07 -6.64
N GLN A 128 -18.60 1.24 -6.51
CA GLN A 128 -19.78 1.95 -6.04
C GLN A 128 -20.15 3.09 -6.98
N ARG A 129 -21.42 3.19 -7.35
CA ARG A 129 -21.92 4.17 -8.33
C ARG A 129 -21.58 5.61 -7.97
N ALA A 130 -21.63 5.97 -6.69
CA ALA A 130 -21.31 7.33 -6.22
C ALA A 130 -19.81 7.65 -6.40
N VAL A 131 -18.94 6.69 -6.05
CA VAL A 131 -17.48 6.82 -6.18
C VAL A 131 -17.08 6.84 -7.68
N THR A 132 -17.70 5.98 -8.51
CA THR A 132 -17.49 5.98 -9.96
C THR A 132 -17.87 7.32 -10.59
N ARG A 133 -19.02 7.90 -10.24
CA ARG A 133 -19.43 9.23 -10.74
C ARG A 133 -18.47 10.33 -10.31
N TYR A 134 -18.01 10.28 -9.07
CA TYR A 134 -16.99 11.22 -8.58
C TYR A 134 -15.68 11.10 -9.38
N ALA A 135 -15.22 9.89 -9.66
CA ALA A 135 -14.02 9.68 -10.47
C ALA A 135 -14.22 10.14 -11.93
N ALA A 136 -15.41 9.90 -12.52
CA ALA A 136 -15.72 10.25 -13.89
C ALA A 136 -15.55 11.74 -14.22
N GLU A 137 -15.73 12.64 -13.23
CA GLU A 137 -15.49 14.07 -13.41
C GLU A 137 -14.04 14.39 -13.77
N SER A 138 -13.09 13.54 -13.37
CA SER A 138 -11.67 13.65 -13.73
C SER A 138 -11.32 13.01 -15.08
N PHE A 139 -12.28 12.36 -15.72
CA PHE A 139 -12.07 11.60 -16.97
C PHE A 139 -13.10 11.96 -18.05
N PRO A 140 -13.12 13.23 -18.53
CA PRO A 140 -13.91 13.56 -19.71
C PRO A 140 -13.42 12.79 -20.93
N PRO A 141 -14.23 12.69 -21.99
CA PRO A 141 -13.88 11.95 -23.22
C PRO A 141 -12.51 12.34 -23.78
N ALA A 142 -11.74 11.33 -24.19
CA ALA A 142 -10.42 11.44 -24.79
C ALA A 142 -9.32 12.05 -23.89
N ARG A 143 -9.57 12.24 -22.60
CA ARG A 143 -8.52 12.69 -21.69
C ARG A 143 -7.44 11.64 -21.54
N GLY A 144 -6.15 12.06 -21.53
CA GLY A 144 -5.04 11.17 -21.21
C GLY A 144 -5.16 10.60 -19.80
N VAL A 145 -4.91 9.29 -19.65
CA VAL A 145 -5.09 8.58 -18.38
C VAL A 145 -4.23 9.14 -17.24
N LEU A 146 -2.98 9.57 -17.51
CA LEU A 146 -2.12 10.19 -16.50
C LEU A 146 -2.72 11.50 -15.97
N ALA A 147 -3.21 12.34 -16.87
CA ALA A 147 -3.83 13.62 -16.49
C ALA A 147 -5.13 13.40 -15.69
N GLY A 148 -5.95 12.40 -16.07
CA GLY A 148 -7.17 12.03 -15.35
C GLY A 148 -6.87 11.48 -13.96
N ALA A 149 -5.93 10.57 -13.82
CA ALA A 149 -5.53 9.99 -12.54
C ALA A 149 -4.89 11.03 -11.61
N ALA A 150 -4.05 11.92 -12.13
CA ALA A 150 -3.46 13.03 -11.37
C ALA A 150 -4.52 14.03 -10.90
N ASP A 151 -5.54 14.31 -11.71
CA ASP A 151 -6.65 15.17 -11.31
C ASP A 151 -7.50 14.53 -10.21
N LEU A 152 -7.85 13.25 -10.34
CA LEU A 152 -8.58 12.50 -9.32
C LEU A 152 -7.79 12.47 -8.00
N MET A 153 -6.49 12.19 -8.04
CA MET A 153 -5.58 12.23 -6.89
C MET A 153 -5.64 13.59 -6.17
N ARG A 154 -5.50 14.69 -6.93
CA ARG A 154 -5.54 16.07 -6.42
C ARG A 154 -6.90 16.41 -5.80
N ARG A 155 -8.00 15.96 -6.41
CA ARG A 155 -9.34 16.15 -5.88
C ARG A 155 -9.53 15.42 -4.56
N ILE A 156 -9.09 14.17 -4.45
CA ILE A 156 -9.13 13.43 -3.19
C ILE A 156 -8.34 14.16 -2.11
N ARG A 157 -7.12 14.61 -2.42
CA ARG A 157 -6.29 15.38 -1.46
C ARG A 157 -6.97 16.67 -0.97
N ARG A 158 -7.66 17.36 -1.84
CA ARG A 158 -8.35 18.62 -1.53
C ARG A 158 -9.65 18.41 -0.76
N GLU A 159 -10.40 17.36 -1.08
CA GLU A 159 -11.78 17.18 -0.63
C GLU A 159 -11.93 16.22 0.55
N PHE A 160 -10.88 15.43 0.85
CA PHE A 160 -10.87 14.51 1.97
C PHE A 160 -9.92 15.01 3.06
N LYS A 161 -10.36 14.87 4.32
CA LYS A 161 -9.59 15.28 5.48
C LYS A 161 -8.85 14.06 6.06
N TYR A 162 -7.52 14.17 6.22
CA TYR A 162 -6.75 13.15 6.91
C TYR A 162 -7.04 13.19 8.42
N ASP A 163 -7.52 12.07 8.96
CA ASP A 163 -7.83 11.91 10.38
C ASP A 163 -7.54 10.46 10.82
N PRO A 164 -6.46 10.23 11.58
CA PRO A 164 -6.06 8.89 12.03
C PRO A 164 -7.03 8.25 13.03
N LYS A 165 -8.03 9.00 13.51
CA LYS A 165 -9.04 8.51 14.45
C LYS A 165 -10.41 8.27 13.80
N ALA A 166 -10.59 8.66 12.54
CA ALA A 166 -11.89 8.64 11.88
C ALA A 166 -12.32 7.24 11.44
N THR A 167 -11.36 6.37 11.14
CA THR A 167 -11.61 5.06 10.54
C THR A 167 -10.81 3.95 11.21
N VAL A 168 -11.28 2.72 11.00
CA VAL A 168 -10.56 1.48 11.30
C VAL A 168 -10.46 0.67 10.01
N ILE A 169 -9.60 -0.35 9.98
CA ILE A 169 -9.36 -1.18 8.77
C ILE A 169 -10.65 -1.70 8.13
N SER A 170 -11.67 -2.00 8.93
CA SER A 170 -12.96 -2.54 8.49
C SER A 170 -14.01 -1.46 8.18
N THR A 171 -13.70 -0.17 8.25
CA THR A 171 -14.65 0.90 7.91
C THR A 171 -15.06 0.78 6.43
N PRO A 172 -16.36 0.68 6.12
CA PRO A 172 -16.82 0.52 4.76
C PRO A 172 -16.44 1.71 3.87
N LEU A 173 -16.04 1.43 2.62
CA LEU A 173 -15.69 2.47 1.64
C LEU A 173 -16.77 3.52 1.46
N ALA A 174 -18.06 3.13 1.49
CA ALA A 174 -19.19 4.05 1.40
C ALA A 174 -19.17 5.12 2.49
N GLU A 175 -18.87 4.70 3.73
CA GLU A 175 -18.82 5.58 4.89
C GLU A 175 -17.65 6.58 4.78
N VAL A 176 -16.46 6.09 4.39
CA VAL A 176 -15.29 6.95 4.10
C VAL A 176 -15.61 7.98 3.04
N PHE A 177 -16.22 7.54 1.94
CA PHE A 177 -16.57 8.40 0.81
C PHE A 177 -17.62 9.44 1.20
N GLU A 178 -18.65 9.10 1.96
CA GLU A 178 -19.70 10.01 2.41
C GLU A 178 -19.16 11.05 3.40
N LYS A 179 -18.38 10.60 4.39
CA LYS A 179 -17.83 11.48 5.43
C LYS A 179 -16.64 12.31 5.00
N ARG A 180 -15.97 11.93 3.90
CA ARG A 180 -14.75 12.60 3.41
C ARG A 180 -13.62 12.67 4.44
N HIS A 181 -13.52 11.68 5.32
CA HIS A 181 -12.48 11.55 6.34
C HIS A 181 -11.85 10.17 6.27
N GLY A 182 -10.57 10.06 6.61
CA GLY A 182 -9.88 8.78 6.67
C GLY A 182 -8.37 8.92 6.70
N VAL A 183 -7.69 7.81 6.44
CA VAL A 183 -6.23 7.71 6.37
C VAL A 183 -5.78 7.33 4.96
N CYS A 184 -4.46 7.16 4.75
CA CYS A 184 -3.88 6.84 3.44
C CYS A 184 -4.51 5.57 2.81
N GLN A 185 -4.79 4.55 3.61
CA GLN A 185 -5.51 3.34 3.18
C GLN A 185 -6.87 3.67 2.56
N ASP A 186 -7.65 4.50 3.23
CA ASP A 186 -9.00 4.88 2.80
C ASP A 186 -8.96 5.67 1.50
N PHE A 187 -8.05 6.63 1.39
CA PHE A 187 -7.91 7.47 0.20
C PHE A 187 -7.44 6.64 -1.01
N ALA A 188 -6.53 5.67 -0.79
CA ALA A 188 -6.15 4.73 -1.82
C ALA A 188 -7.34 3.87 -2.28
N HIS A 189 -8.15 3.33 -1.36
CA HIS A 189 -9.33 2.53 -1.71
C HIS A 189 -10.39 3.34 -2.46
N VAL A 190 -10.62 4.61 -2.09
CA VAL A 190 -11.54 5.52 -2.81
C VAL A 190 -11.06 5.73 -4.25
N MET A 191 -9.76 6.01 -4.44
CA MET A 191 -9.19 6.20 -5.77
C MET A 191 -9.27 4.92 -6.61
N ILE A 192 -8.91 3.77 -6.04
CA ILE A 192 -8.98 2.45 -6.71
C ILE A 192 -10.42 2.12 -7.13
N ALA A 193 -11.39 2.26 -6.22
CA ALA A 193 -12.78 1.96 -6.52
C ALA A 193 -13.36 2.87 -7.61
N GLY A 194 -12.97 4.14 -7.61
CA GLY A 194 -13.34 5.10 -8.66
C GLY A 194 -12.77 4.74 -10.02
N LEU A 195 -11.48 4.43 -10.09
CA LEU A 195 -10.80 4.03 -11.32
C LEU A 195 -11.35 2.71 -11.88
N ARG A 196 -11.52 1.69 -11.04
CA ARG A 196 -12.10 0.41 -11.45
C ARG A 196 -13.55 0.55 -11.88
N GLY A 197 -14.31 1.46 -11.29
CA GLY A 197 -15.66 1.79 -11.76
C GLY A 197 -15.72 2.36 -13.17
N LEU A 198 -14.61 2.93 -13.65
CA LEU A 198 -14.41 3.38 -15.04
C LEU A 198 -13.75 2.33 -15.94
N GLY A 199 -13.47 1.13 -15.42
CA GLY A 199 -12.77 0.07 -16.17
C GLY A 199 -11.25 0.25 -16.22
N LEU A 200 -10.67 1.14 -15.41
CA LEU A 200 -9.24 1.38 -15.37
C LEU A 200 -8.55 0.50 -14.32
N PRO A 201 -7.43 -0.19 -14.68
CA PRO A 201 -6.69 -1.01 -13.75
C PRO A 201 -6.02 -0.15 -12.68
N ALA A 202 -6.28 -0.48 -11.42
CA ALA A 202 -5.68 0.20 -10.29
C ALA A 202 -5.32 -0.80 -9.18
N ALA A 203 -4.07 -0.80 -8.75
CA ALA A 203 -3.53 -1.65 -7.71
C ALA A 203 -3.31 -0.85 -6.42
N TYR A 204 -3.49 -1.50 -5.29
CA TYR A 204 -3.13 -0.98 -3.97
C TYR A 204 -1.66 -1.29 -3.69
N VAL A 205 -0.92 -0.29 -3.25
CA VAL A 205 0.48 -0.45 -2.85
C VAL A 205 0.63 -0.17 -1.38
N SER A 206 1.20 -1.12 -0.65
CA SER A 206 1.68 -0.96 0.72
C SER A 206 3.17 -0.72 0.73
N GLY A 207 3.64 0.24 1.53
CA GLY A 207 5.06 0.56 1.59
C GLY A 207 5.41 1.48 2.73
N TYR A 208 6.56 2.14 2.58
CA TYR A 208 7.03 3.18 3.50
C TYR A 208 7.17 4.51 2.76
N LEU A 209 6.89 5.58 3.47
CA LEU A 209 7.16 6.94 3.03
C LEU A 209 8.17 7.58 3.99
N ARG A 210 9.30 8.06 3.44
CA ARG A 210 10.21 8.90 4.20
C ARG A 210 9.54 10.22 4.52
N THR A 211 9.55 10.60 5.80
CA THR A 211 9.06 11.89 6.26
C THR A 211 10.22 12.82 6.57
N TYR A 212 9.97 14.12 6.41
CA TYR A 212 10.93 15.17 6.72
C TYR A 212 10.52 15.85 8.01
N PRO A 213 11.44 15.98 9.00
CA PRO A 213 11.14 16.76 10.21
C PRO A 213 10.88 18.23 9.84
N PRO A 214 10.09 18.96 10.64
CA PRO A 214 10.01 20.40 10.50
C PRO A 214 11.38 21.05 10.54
N ALA A 215 11.55 22.17 9.80
CA ALA A 215 12.83 22.88 9.73
C ALA A 215 13.37 23.20 11.13
N GLY A 216 14.63 22.84 11.39
CA GLY A 216 15.31 23.07 12.69
C GLY A 216 14.96 22.07 13.80
N GLN A 217 14.14 21.05 13.54
CA GLN A 217 13.86 20.00 14.52
C GLN A 217 14.60 18.70 14.17
N PRO A 218 15.15 17.99 15.19
CA PRO A 218 15.73 16.67 14.96
C PRO A 218 14.65 15.66 14.57
N ARG A 219 15.04 14.68 13.75
CA ARG A 219 14.16 13.57 13.40
C ARG A 219 13.86 12.72 14.64
N LEU A 220 12.58 12.45 14.86
CA LEU A 220 12.14 11.54 15.92
C LEU A 220 12.27 10.08 15.44
N GLN A 221 12.71 9.18 16.32
CA GLN A 221 12.72 7.75 16.01
C GLN A 221 11.28 7.20 15.90
N GLY A 222 11.05 6.34 14.91
CA GLY A 222 9.74 5.75 14.67
C GLY A 222 8.70 6.72 14.09
N ALA A 223 9.15 7.88 13.59
CA ALA A 223 8.26 8.94 13.10
C ALA A 223 7.81 8.74 11.65
N ASP A 224 8.50 7.90 10.87
CA ASP A 224 8.04 7.56 9.52
C ASP A 224 6.83 6.63 9.59
N ALA A 225 6.09 6.57 8.52
CA ALA A 225 4.85 5.83 8.49
C ALA A 225 4.91 4.63 7.53
N THR A 226 4.22 3.55 7.90
CA THR A 226 3.65 2.68 6.89
C THR A 226 2.70 3.53 6.05
N HIS A 227 2.78 3.41 4.75
CA HIS A 227 2.02 4.25 3.84
C HIS A 227 1.34 3.43 2.77
N ALA A 228 0.29 4.00 2.20
CA ALA A 228 -0.48 3.39 1.12
C ALA A 228 -0.69 4.38 -0.01
N TRP A 229 -0.61 3.87 -1.24
CA TRP A 229 -0.89 4.64 -2.45
C TRP A 229 -1.47 3.75 -3.54
N VAL A 230 -1.71 4.31 -4.70
CA VAL A 230 -2.32 3.63 -5.83
C VAL A 230 -1.31 3.50 -6.96
N SER A 231 -1.22 2.33 -7.57
CA SER A 231 -0.56 2.13 -8.86
C SER A 231 -1.61 1.97 -9.95
N VAL A 232 -1.58 2.83 -10.96
CA VAL A 232 -2.53 2.84 -12.09
C VAL A 232 -1.81 2.37 -13.33
N TRP A 233 -2.36 1.40 -14.04
CA TRP A 233 -1.83 1.05 -15.35
C TRP A 233 -2.27 2.06 -16.39
N CYS A 234 -1.31 2.69 -17.02
CA CYS A 234 -1.50 3.84 -17.92
C CYS A 234 -1.28 3.47 -19.39
N GLY A 235 -1.47 2.20 -19.74
CA GLY A 235 -1.25 1.67 -21.09
C GLY A 235 0.15 1.10 -21.28
N ASN A 236 0.37 0.46 -22.44
CA ASN A 236 1.60 -0.27 -22.74
C ASN A 236 2.87 0.63 -22.75
N GLU A 237 2.71 1.89 -23.11
CA GLU A 237 3.84 2.84 -23.20
C GLU A 237 4.27 3.34 -21.81
N SER A 238 3.32 3.65 -20.95
CA SER A 238 3.58 4.22 -19.63
C SER A 238 3.68 3.16 -18.53
N GLY A 239 3.09 1.97 -18.73
CA GLY A 239 3.05 0.91 -17.74
C GLY A 239 2.32 1.32 -16.46
N TRP A 240 2.79 0.81 -15.33
CA TRP A 240 2.25 1.10 -14.01
C TRP A 240 2.87 2.39 -13.45
N VAL A 241 2.03 3.35 -13.08
CA VAL A 241 2.42 4.65 -12.52
C VAL A 241 1.80 4.82 -11.15
N GLY A 242 2.59 5.24 -10.18
CA GLY A 242 2.15 5.40 -8.79
C GLY A 242 1.66 6.81 -8.48
N PHE A 243 0.51 6.89 -7.77
CA PHE A 243 -0.18 8.10 -7.35
C PHE A 243 -0.46 8.05 -5.85
N ASP A 244 -0.03 9.05 -5.12
CA ASP A 244 -0.28 9.19 -3.68
C ASP A 244 -1.41 10.21 -3.41
N PRO A 245 -2.66 9.77 -3.23
CA PRO A 245 -3.79 10.66 -3.01
C PRO A 245 -3.77 11.33 -1.63
N THR A 246 -2.92 10.87 -0.71
CA THR A 246 -2.76 11.47 0.62
C THR A 246 -1.91 12.73 0.57
N ASN A 247 -0.90 12.75 -0.30
CA ASN A 247 0.09 13.83 -0.36
C ASN A 247 0.04 14.64 -1.68
N ASP A 248 -0.80 14.26 -2.64
CA ASP A 248 -0.86 14.83 -4.01
C ASP A 248 0.50 14.72 -4.73
N LEU A 249 1.11 13.54 -4.68
CA LEU A 249 2.41 13.28 -5.28
C LEU A 249 2.35 12.09 -6.25
N LEU A 250 3.07 12.20 -7.37
CA LEU A 250 3.54 11.00 -8.06
C LEU A 250 4.63 10.36 -7.22
N ILE A 251 4.64 9.03 -7.13
CA ILE A 251 5.64 8.34 -6.32
C ILE A 251 7.04 8.58 -6.86
N GLY A 252 7.95 8.87 -5.95
CA GLY A 252 9.35 9.16 -6.22
C GLY A 252 10.29 8.34 -5.32
N ASN A 253 11.49 8.84 -5.12
CA ASN A 253 12.54 8.14 -4.38
C ASN A 253 12.24 7.96 -2.88
N ASP A 254 11.35 8.77 -2.30
CA ASP A 254 10.98 8.66 -0.88
C ASP A 254 9.90 7.59 -0.60
N HIS A 255 9.37 6.94 -1.64
CA HIS A 255 8.39 5.85 -1.53
C HIS A 255 9.08 4.50 -1.72
N ILE A 256 9.01 3.63 -0.73
CA ILE A 256 9.59 2.29 -0.76
C ILE A 256 8.47 1.24 -0.79
N VAL A 257 8.41 0.44 -1.84
CA VAL A 257 7.37 -0.58 -2.06
C VAL A 257 7.66 -1.82 -1.21
N LEU A 258 6.66 -2.26 -0.44
CA LEU A 258 6.65 -3.55 0.25
C LEU A 258 5.85 -4.59 -0.52
N ALA A 259 4.64 -4.24 -0.92
CA ALA A 259 3.71 -5.18 -1.52
C ALA A 259 2.72 -4.46 -2.45
N VAL A 260 2.29 -5.15 -3.49
CA VAL A 260 1.27 -4.69 -4.44
C VAL A 260 0.16 -5.74 -4.49
N GLY A 261 -1.11 -5.31 -4.42
CA GLY A 261 -2.27 -6.19 -4.45
C GLY A 261 -3.52 -5.46 -4.91
N ARG A 262 -4.67 -6.10 -4.79
CA ARG A 262 -5.96 -5.51 -5.22
C ARG A 262 -6.49 -4.50 -4.20
N ASP A 263 -6.29 -4.78 -2.90
CA ASP A 263 -6.63 -3.93 -1.78
C ASP A 263 -5.73 -4.27 -0.57
N PHE A 264 -5.97 -3.64 0.57
CA PHE A 264 -5.17 -3.85 1.79
C PHE A 264 -5.16 -5.31 2.26
N SER A 265 -6.20 -6.10 2.02
CA SER A 265 -6.26 -7.49 2.47
C SER A 265 -5.19 -8.38 1.83
N ASP A 266 -4.81 -8.10 0.58
CA ASP A 266 -3.75 -8.83 -0.13
C ASP A 266 -2.34 -8.48 0.40
N VAL A 267 -2.15 -7.27 0.94
CA VAL A 267 -0.83 -6.67 1.21
C VAL A 267 -0.58 -6.31 2.68
N SER A 268 -1.48 -6.68 3.59
CA SER A 268 -1.33 -6.40 5.02
C SER A 268 0.06 -6.82 5.51
N PRO A 269 0.83 -5.90 6.15
CA PRO A 269 2.20 -6.22 6.59
C PRO A 269 2.28 -7.37 7.57
N VAL A 270 1.29 -7.48 8.46
CA VAL A 270 1.15 -8.58 9.43
C VAL A 270 -0.32 -8.94 9.53
N ASP A 271 -0.65 -10.17 9.22
CA ASP A 271 -1.97 -10.75 9.48
C ASP A 271 -1.83 -12.11 10.17
N GLY A 272 -2.90 -12.60 10.80
CA GLY A 272 -2.86 -13.90 11.43
C GLY A 272 -3.97 -14.16 12.43
N VAL A 273 -3.86 -15.31 13.08
CA VAL A 273 -4.78 -15.77 14.12
C VAL A 273 -4.01 -16.06 15.40
N ILE A 274 -4.64 -15.77 16.53
CA ILE A 274 -4.13 -16.05 17.88
C ILE A 274 -5.14 -16.81 18.69
N VAL A 275 -4.69 -17.60 19.65
CA VAL A 275 -5.52 -18.32 20.61
C VAL A 275 -5.13 -17.87 22.01
N GLY A 276 -6.11 -17.39 22.82
CA GLY A 276 -5.91 -17.08 24.23
C GLY A 276 -6.22 -15.64 24.65
N SER A 277 -6.25 -14.65 23.73
CA SER A 277 -6.57 -13.26 24.08
C SER A 277 -7.64 -12.69 23.17
N ARG A 278 -8.63 -12.01 23.77
CA ARG A 278 -9.66 -11.25 23.04
C ARG A 278 -9.31 -9.76 22.90
N ARG A 279 -8.31 -9.27 23.64
CA ARG A 279 -7.87 -7.87 23.61
C ARG A 279 -6.42 -7.81 23.23
N GLN A 280 -6.12 -6.93 22.29
CA GLN A 280 -4.75 -6.62 21.89
C GLN A 280 -4.57 -5.13 21.66
N LYS A 281 -3.36 -4.66 21.92
CA LYS A 281 -2.90 -3.32 21.55
C LYS A 281 -1.78 -3.47 20.53
N LEU A 282 -1.97 -2.89 19.37
CA LEU A 282 -0.96 -2.80 18.31
C LEU A 282 -0.17 -1.50 18.45
N SER A 283 1.14 -1.59 18.29
CA SER A 283 2.05 -0.45 18.13
C SER A 283 2.95 -0.72 16.93
N VAL A 284 3.06 0.25 16.05
CA VAL A 284 3.94 0.22 14.87
C VAL A 284 4.87 1.43 14.92
N ALA A 285 6.16 1.22 14.69
CA ALA A 285 7.16 2.27 14.57
C ALA A 285 8.01 1.99 13.32
N VAL A 286 8.21 3.01 12.50
CA VAL A 286 8.98 2.92 11.25
C VAL A 286 10.04 4.01 11.22
N ASP A 287 11.23 3.65 10.78
CA ASP A 287 12.33 4.56 10.46
C ASP A 287 12.80 4.30 9.03
N VAL A 288 12.84 5.35 8.20
CA VAL A 288 13.38 5.33 6.83
C VAL A 288 14.52 6.35 6.78
N ILE A 289 15.75 5.89 6.91
CA ILE A 289 16.93 6.73 7.09
C ILE A 289 17.77 6.69 5.81
N PRO A 290 17.99 7.83 5.13
CA PRO A 290 18.91 7.86 4.00
C PRO A 290 20.32 7.52 4.45
N VAL A 291 21.01 6.71 3.66
CA VAL A 291 22.44 6.40 3.82
C VAL A 291 23.20 7.37 2.93
N GLU A 292 24.15 8.12 3.51
CA GLU A 292 25.04 9.02 2.79
C GLU A 292 26.07 8.26 1.93
#